data_772a6aa42ad1c18490b0ade472e15fa6
#
_entry.id   772a6aa42ad1c18490b0ade472e15fa6
#
_cell.length_a   1.000
_cell.length_b   1.000
_cell.length_c   1.000
_cell.angle_alpha   90.00
_cell.angle_beta   90.00
_cell.angle_gamma   90.00
#
_symmetry.space_group_name_H-M   'P 1'
#
loop_
_entity.id
_entity.type
_entity.pdbx_description
1 polymer ?
#
loop_
_entity_poly.entity_id
_entity_poly.type
_entity_poly.pdbx_seq_one_letter_code
_entity_poly.pdbx_strand_id
1 'polypeptide(L)'
;SSSAASDVYKRQVVMVTGDDLESVVSSAENLAKQFWDNRKKFKFVAPTTTPEKSLELAIKSDKKPFIISDMGDNPTAGGAGDVTHTLNEILLRNEFKVNDGPSLIYASIPGPDLIEKALKSGIGSFVEGNIGAIVDNRFSGPILLSGIVTAIKTGDRDAEVEVVVKTGSVNVIVTSKRKPYHYEKDFTDLNLNPRDTDIVVVKIGYLVPELYDMRGDWIMALTPGGVDQDLKRLDYKRIKRPMFPLDPEMSEPNLSARLIEISNK
;
A
#
# COMPACT_ATOMS: atom_id res chain seq x y z
N SER A 1 10.66 -10.87 4.53
CA SER A 1 9.54 -10.15 3.92
C SER A 1 8.59 -11.12 3.25
N SER A 2 7.31 -10.80 3.16
CA SER A 2 6.30 -11.65 2.52
C SER A 2 6.61 -11.93 1.04
N SER A 3 7.32 -11.04 0.34
CA SER A 3 7.74 -11.23 -1.04
C SER A 3 8.83 -12.30 -1.19
N ALA A 4 9.77 -12.39 -0.26
CA ALA A 4 10.81 -13.43 -0.29
C ALA A 4 10.23 -14.82 0.00
N ALA A 5 9.28 -14.93 0.93
CA ALA A 5 8.53 -16.17 1.16
C ALA A 5 7.67 -16.55 -0.07
N SER A 6 7.10 -15.56 -0.75
CA SER A 6 6.39 -15.73 -2.01
C SER A 6 7.24 -16.34 -3.12
N ASP A 7 8.49 -15.95 -3.24
CA ASP A 7 9.40 -16.46 -4.29
C ASP A 7 9.69 -17.96 -4.13
N VAL A 8 9.67 -18.46 -2.89
CA VAL A 8 9.92 -19.88 -2.60
C VAL A 8 8.64 -20.71 -2.58
N TYR A 9 7.50 -20.13 -2.17
CA TYR A 9 6.28 -20.88 -1.83
C TYR A 9 5.03 -20.42 -2.58
N LYS A 10 5.12 -19.55 -3.59
CA LYS A 10 3.94 -19.14 -4.36
C LYS A 10 3.36 -20.31 -5.13
N ARG A 11 2.53 -21.09 -4.42
CA ARG A 11 1.58 -22.01 -5.00
C ARG A 11 0.25 -21.78 -4.31
N GLN A 12 -0.79 -21.57 -5.06
CA GLN A 12 -2.12 -21.65 -4.52
C GLN A 12 -2.40 -23.11 -4.20
N VAL A 13 -2.82 -23.37 -2.99
CA VAL A 13 -3.21 -24.70 -2.52
C VAL A 13 -4.67 -24.63 -2.11
N VAL A 14 -5.47 -25.55 -2.64
CA VAL A 14 -6.81 -25.81 -2.14
C VAL A 14 -6.69 -26.88 -1.06
N MET A 15 -7.11 -26.56 0.17
CA MET A 15 -7.19 -27.51 1.27
C MET A 15 -8.66 -27.73 1.63
N VAL A 16 -9.06 -28.99 1.69
CA VAL A 16 -10.40 -29.40 2.12
C VAL A 16 -10.25 -30.42 3.23
N THR A 17 -11.02 -30.28 4.30
CA THR A 17 -11.05 -31.20 5.43
C THR A 17 -12.48 -31.69 5.63
N GLY A 18 -12.65 -32.91 6.12
CA GLY A 18 -13.95 -33.53 6.39
C GLY A 18 -13.78 -34.97 6.82
N ASP A 19 -14.89 -35.60 7.17
CA ASP A 19 -14.92 -36.95 7.68
C ASP A 19 -15.19 -38.00 6.57
N ASP A 20 -15.66 -37.57 5.41
CA ASP A 20 -15.89 -38.40 4.24
C ASP A 20 -14.85 -38.17 3.17
N LEU A 21 -14.05 -39.17 2.89
CA LEU A 21 -12.91 -39.07 1.95
C LEU A 21 -13.37 -38.72 0.54
N GLU A 22 -14.43 -39.32 0.04
CA GLU A 22 -14.91 -39.10 -1.33
C GLU A 22 -15.35 -37.65 -1.52
N SER A 23 -16.12 -37.12 -0.58
CA SER A 23 -16.56 -35.72 -0.55
C SER A 23 -15.39 -34.73 -0.45
N VAL A 24 -14.38 -35.04 0.36
CA VAL A 24 -13.18 -34.20 0.53
C VAL A 24 -12.38 -34.15 -0.77
N VAL A 25 -12.11 -35.29 -1.38
CA VAL A 25 -11.36 -35.38 -2.65
C VAL A 25 -12.12 -34.64 -3.75
N SER A 26 -13.39 -34.97 -3.96
CA SER A 26 -14.24 -34.35 -4.99
C SER A 26 -14.33 -32.85 -4.83
N SER A 27 -14.49 -32.35 -3.60
CA SER A 27 -14.55 -30.90 -3.31
C SER A 27 -13.22 -30.21 -3.60
N ALA A 28 -12.10 -30.81 -3.22
CA ALA A 28 -10.77 -30.26 -3.47
C ALA A 28 -10.47 -30.13 -4.96
N GLU A 29 -10.73 -31.18 -5.74
CA GLU A 29 -10.51 -31.21 -7.19
C GLU A 29 -11.43 -30.22 -7.91
N ASN A 30 -12.70 -30.15 -7.53
CA ASN A 30 -13.67 -29.21 -8.10
C ASN A 30 -13.25 -27.74 -7.83
N LEU A 31 -12.87 -27.41 -6.61
CA LEU A 31 -12.37 -26.06 -6.29
C LEU A 31 -11.08 -25.72 -7.06
N ALA A 32 -10.14 -26.66 -7.15
CA ALA A 32 -8.91 -26.47 -7.91
C ALA A 32 -9.21 -26.22 -9.39
N LYS A 33 -10.14 -26.98 -9.96
CA LYS A 33 -10.61 -26.78 -11.35
C LYS A 33 -11.27 -25.43 -11.56
N GLN A 34 -12.14 -25.00 -10.64
CA GLN A 34 -12.76 -23.68 -10.70
C GLN A 34 -11.74 -22.54 -10.65
N PHE A 35 -10.70 -22.64 -9.80
CA PHE A 35 -9.61 -21.67 -9.77
C PHE A 35 -8.87 -21.62 -11.11
N TRP A 36 -8.53 -22.78 -11.65
CA TRP A 36 -7.86 -22.86 -12.94
C TRP A 36 -8.68 -22.25 -14.07
N ASP A 37 -9.94 -22.59 -14.19
CA ASP A 37 -10.83 -22.10 -15.25
C ASP A 37 -11.09 -20.60 -15.16
N ASN A 38 -11.08 -20.04 -13.95
CA ASN A 38 -11.31 -18.62 -13.72
C ASN A 38 -10.03 -17.78 -13.64
N ARG A 39 -8.83 -18.37 -13.73
CA ARG A 39 -7.55 -17.67 -13.54
C ARG A 39 -7.38 -16.38 -14.36
N LYS A 40 -7.93 -16.35 -15.58
CA LYS A 40 -7.89 -15.17 -16.46
C LYS A 40 -9.00 -14.14 -16.17
N LYS A 41 -9.93 -14.44 -15.26
CA LYS A 41 -11.07 -13.58 -14.92
C LYS A 41 -10.85 -12.76 -13.66
N PHE A 42 -9.82 -13.06 -12.87
CA PHE A 42 -9.49 -12.27 -11.68
C PHE A 42 -9.09 -10.85 -12.07
N LYS A 43 -9.70 -9.88 -11.43
CA LYS A 43 -9.47 -8.44 -11.63
C LYS A 43 -9.31 -7.76 -10.28
N PHE A 44 -8.63 -6.64 -10.27
CA PHE A 44 -8.67 -5.74 -9.14
C PHE A 44 -10.08 -5.16 -8.96
N VAL A 45 -10.44 -4.82 -7.72
CA VAL A 45 -11.79 -4.31 -7.38
C VAL A 45 -12.00 -2.84 -7.77
N ALA A 46 -10.93 -2.14 -8.12
CA ALA A 46 -10.95 -0.79 -8.65
C ALA A 46 -9.96 -0.65 -9.82
N PRO A 47 -10.03 0.44 -10.61
CA PRO A 47 -9.05 0.71 -11.64
C PRO A 47 -7.62 0.72 -11.07
N THR A 48 -6.67 0.15 -11.81
CA THR A 48 -5.24 0.13 -11.44
C THR A 48 -4.41 0.87 -12.49
N THR A 49 -3.34 1.53 -12.03
CA THR A 49 -2.39 2.18 -12.94
C THR A 49 -1.03 2.36 -12.26
N THR A 50 -0.07 3.00 -12.96
CA THR A 50 1.22 3.39 -12.36
C THR A 50 1.04 4.56 -11.39
N PRO A 51 1.98 4.78 -10.46
CA PRO A 51 1.96 5.93 -9.55
C PRO A 51 1.83 7.28 -10.28
N GLU A 52 2.63 7.49 -11.32
CA GLU A 52 2.66 8.73 -12.10
C GLU A 52 1.29 8.99 -12.76
N LYS A 53 0.71 7.96 -13.36
CA LYS A 53 -0.59 8.07 -14.01
C LYS A 53 -1.73 8.27 -13.02
N SER A 54 -1.63 7.70 -11.80
CA SER A 54 -2.62 7.92 -10.75
C SER A 54 -2.65 9.39 -10.32
N LEU A 55 -1.50 10.03 -10.17
CA LEU A 55 -1.38 11.46 -9.87
C LEU A 55 -1.95 12.33 -10.99
N GLU A 56 -1.65 12.02 -12.27
CA GLU A 56 -2.22 12.76 -13.40
C GLU A 56 -3.76 12.70 -13.42
N LEU A 57 -4.34 11.53 -13.12
CA LEU A 57 -5.79 11.35 -13.09
C LEU A 57 -6.40 12.10 -11.90
N ALA A 58 -5.77 12.04 -10.74
CA ALA A 58 -6.24 12.71 -9.54
C ALA A 58 -6.22 14.23 -9.68
N ILE A 59 -5.14 14.81 -10.24
CA ILE A 59 -5.01 16.26 -10.47
C ILE A 59 -6.10 16.78 -11.43
N LYS A 60 -6.50 15.97 -12.41
CA LYS A 60 -7.50 16.34 -13.42
C LYS A 60 -8.95 16.04 -13.00
N SER A 61 -9.14 15.38 -11.86
CA SER A 61 -10.47 14.96 -11.42
C SER A 61 -11.20 16.11 -10.72
N ASP A 62 -12.48 16.25 -11.03
CA ASP A 62 -13.41 17.13 -10.31
C ASP A 62 -14.02 16.46 -9.07
N LYS A 63 -13.76 15.16 -8.89
CA LYS A 63 -14.31 14.37 -7.77
C LYS A 63 -13.34 14.38 -6.60
N LYS A 64 -13.79 14.84 -5.43
CA LYS A 64 -12.98 15.03 -4.22
C LYS A 64 -13.58 14.31 -3.01
N PRO A 65 -12.77 13.79 -2.12
CA PRO A 65 -11.34 13.53 -2.30
C PRO A 65 -11.10 12.45 -3.36
N PHE A 66 -10.08 12.63 -4.19
CA PHE A 66 -9.59 11.54 -5.04
C PHE A 66 -8.60 10.70 -4.21
N ILE A 67 -8.96 9.44 -3.93
CA ILE A 67 -8.11 8.58 -3.11
C ILE A 67 -7.16 7.75 -4.00
N ILE A 68 -5.88 7.77 -3.68
CA ILE A 68 -4.87 6.91 -4.30
C ILE A 68 -4.41 5.88 -3.28
N SER A 69 -4.64 4.60 -3.57
CA SER A 69 -4.04 3.50 -2.81
C SER A 69 -2.61 3.26 -3.28
N ASP A 70 -1.62 3.57 -2.46
CA ASP A 70 -0.23 3.15 -2.62
C ASP A 70 -0.11 1.69 -2.18
N MET A 71 -0.21 0.76 -3.14
CA MET A 71 -0.41 -0.66 -2.84
C MET A 71 0.85 -1.40 -2.43
N GLY A 72 2.00 -1.01 -3.00
CA GLY A 72 3.23 -1.79 -2.88
C GLY A 72 3.87 -1.74 -1.51
N ASP A 73 3.54 -0.73 -0.71
CA ASP A 73 4.11 -0.53 0.63
C ASP A 73 3.05 -0.51 1.74
N ASN A 74 2.01 -1.32 1.59
CA ASN A 74 0.93 -1.43 2.58
C ASN A 74 1.44 -2.02 3.91
N PRO A 75 1.44 -1.27 5.02
CA PRO A 75 1.93 -1.73 6.32
C PRO A 75 1.10 -2.87 6.93
N THR A 76 -0.19 -2.99 6.59
CA THR A 76 -1.05 -4.07 7.09
C THR A 76 -0.90 -5.37 6.32
N ALA A 77 -0.27 -5.34 5.15
CA ALA A 77 0.03 -6.53 4.35
C ALA A 77 1.50 -6.98 4.46
N GLY A 78 2.27 -6.39 5.39
CA GLY A 78 3.68 -6.72 5.61
C GLY A 78 4.68 -5.77 4.93
N GLY A 79 4.22 -4.69 4.31
CA GLY A 79 5.08 -3.61 3.81
C GLY A 79 5.78 -2.88 4.97
N ALA A 80 6.92 -2.29 4.68
CA ALA A 80 7.69 -1.50 5.66
C ALA A 80 6.97 -0.20 6.05
N GLY A 81 6.12 0.33 5.15
CA GLY A 81 5.44 1.60 5.31
C GLY A 81 6.35 2.82 5.08
N ASP A 82 7.61 2.59 4.69
CA ASP A 82 8.63 3.63 4.58
C ASP A 82 9.22 3.81 3.16
N VAL A 83 8.66 3.12 2.16
CA VAL A 83 9.03 3.32 0.75
C VAL A 83 8.65 4.73 0.32
N THR A 84 9.60 5.44 -0.27
CA THR A 84 9.50 6.86 -0.62
C THR A 84 9.05 7.12 -2.06
N HIS A 85 8.93 6.10 -2.88
CA HIS A 85 8.71 6.22 -4.34
C HIS A 85 7.55 7.18 -4.68
N THR A 86 6.36 6.91 -4.15
CA THR A 86 5.17 7.74 -4.46
C THR A 86 5.31 9.17 -3.93
N LEU A 87 5.86 9.35 -2.74
CA LEU A 87 6.09 10.67 -2.18
C LEU A 87 7.11 11.47 -2.99
N ASN A 88 8.17 10.81 -3.47
CA ASN A 88 9.16 11.43 -4.34
C ASN A 88 8.52 11.94 -5.65
N GLU A 89 7.67 11.11 -6.29
CA GLU A 89 6.92 11.52 -7.48
C GLU A 89 6.01 12.74 -7.22
N ILE A 90 5.35 12.79 -6.05
CA ILE A 90 4.53 13.94 -5.65
C ILE A 90 5.39 15.21 -5.52
N LEU A 91 6.47 15.14 -4.75
CA LEU A 91 7.30 16.31 -4.44
C LEU A 91 8.09 16.85 -5.64
N LEU A 92 8.33 16.04 -6.66
CA LEU A 92 8.97 16.47 -7.92
C LEU A 92 8.03 17.28 -8.81
N ARG A 93 6.72 17.12 -8.69
CA ARG A 93 5.73 17.77 -9.57
C ARG A 93 5.55 19.25 -9.22
N ASN A 94 5.58 20.10 -10.23
CA ASN A 94 5.47 21.55 -10.05
C ASN A 94 4.10 21.99 -9.51
N GLU A 95 3.04 21.22 -9.81
CA GLU A 95 1.68 21.48 -9.34
C GLU A 95 1.58 21.51 -7.81
N PHE A 96 2.44 20.75 -7.11
CA PHE A 96 2.44 20.66 -5.67
C PHE A 96 3.46 21.57 -4.96
N LYS A 97 4.37 22.23 -5.70
CA LYS A 97 5.38 23.10 -5.11
C LYS A 97 4.85 24.48 -4.71
N VAL A 98 3.67 24.84 -5.15
CA VAL A 98 2.99 26.09 -4.86
C VAL A 98 1.92 25.91 -3.80
N ASN A 99 1.66 26.95 -3.00
CA ASN A 99 0.70 26.86 -1.88
C ASN A 99 -0.77 26.79 -2.34
N ASP A 100 -1.06 27.30 -3.53
CA ASP A 100 -2.37 27.33 -4.19
C ASP A 100 -2.57 26.19 -5.20
N GLY A 101 -1.66 25.23 -5.22
CA GLY A 101 -1.80 24.00 -5.99
C GLY A 101 -2.88 23.05 -5.42
N PRO A 102 -3.15 21.94 -6.10
CA PRO A 102 -4.07 20.93 -5.61
C PRO A 102 -3.67 20.45 -4.20
N SER A 103 -4.60 20.53 -3.25
CA SER A 103 -4.33 20.10 -1.88
C SER A 103 -4.12 18.57 -1.82
N LEU A 104 -3.06 18.13 -1.14
CA LEU A 104 -2.76 16.71 -1.01
C LEU A 104 -2.40 16.35 0.42
N ILE A 105 -2.94 15.22 0.91
CA ILE A 105 -2.52 14.54 2.13
C ILE A 105 -1.79 13.26 1.75
N TYR A 106 -0.55 13.09 2.24
CA TYR A 106 0.21 11.85 2.12
C TYR A 106 0.30 11.14 3.48
N ALA A 107 -0.30 9.95 3.59
CA ALA A 107 -0.44 9.22 4.85
C ALA A 107 0.05 7.76 4.72
N SER A 108 1.19 7.46 5.29
CA SER A 108 2.17 8.23 6.06
C SER A 108 3.58 7.74 5.75
N ILE A 109 4.58 8.30 6.40
CA ILE A 109 5.96 7.86 6.22
C ILE A 109 6.76 8.00 7.54
N PRO A 110 7.51 6.98 7.98
CA PRO A 110 8.43 7.09 9.12
C PRO A 110 9.57 8.08 8.87
N GLY A 111 9.83 8.93 9.88
CA GLY A 111 10.91 9.93 9.86
C GLY A 111 11.31 10.37 11.26
N PRO A 112 11.91 9.48 12.10
CA PRO A 112 12.18 9.77 13.50
C PRO A 112 13.08 11.00 13.71
N ASP A 113 14.08 11.23 12.83
CA ASP A 113 14.96 12.39 12.94
C ASP A 113 14.22 13.71 12.73
N LEU A 114 13.31 13.75 11.75
CA LEU A 114 12.49 14.92 11.48
C LEU A 114 11.48 15.16 12.63
N ILE A 115 10.92 14.11 13.19
CA ILE A 115 10.03 14.18 14.36
C ILE A 115 10.75 14.78 15.57
N GLU A 116 11.99 14.35 15.88
CA GLU A 116 12.76 14.92 16.98
C GLU A 116 12.96 16.43 16.80
N LYS A 117 13.26 16.88 15.59
CA LYS A 117 13.39 18.31 15.26
C LYS A 117 12.06 19.04 15.43
N ALA A 118 10.95 18.47 14.94
CA ALA A 118 9.62 19.07 15.05
C ALA A 118 9.16 19.19 16.51
N LEU A 119 9.43 18.19 17.35
CA LEU A 119 9.12 18.24 18.78
C LEU A 119 9.88 19.34 19.53
N LYS A 120 11.16 19.56 19.14
CA LYS A 120 11.97 20.65 19.71
C LYS A 120 11.54 22.04 19.28
N SER A 121 11.13 22.19 18.01
CA SER A 121 10.84 23.48 17.41
C SER A 121 9.39 23.91 17.57
N GLY A 122 8.45 22.94 17.66
CA GLY A 122 7.02 23.18 17.82
C GLY A 122 6.26 23.50 16.54
N ILE A 123 4.94 23.62 16.68
CA ILE A 123 4.02 23.98 15.58
C ILE A 123 4.32 25.39 15.09
N GLY A 124 4.24 25.61 13.77
CA GLY A 124 4.55 26.86 13.09
C GLY A 124 6.02 27.01 12.70
N SER A 125 6.90 26.14 13.18
CA SER A 125 8.32 26.22 12.84
C SER A 125 8.64 25.53 11.51
N PHE A 126 9.70 26.00 10.86
CA PHE A 126 10.31 25.34 9.72
C PHE A 126 11.19 24.20 10.20
N VAL A 127 11.06 23.03 9.58
CA VAL A 127 11.88 21.86 9.85
C VAL A 127 12.40 21.26 8.55
N GLU A 128 13.55 20.59 8.65
CA GLU A 128 14.13 19.84 7.54
C GLU A 128 14.79 18.57 8.07
N GLY A 129 14.54 17.44 7.42
CA GLY A 129 15.12 16.15 7.80
C GLY A 129 14.85 15.04 6.82
N ASN A 130 15.62 13.98 6.92
CA ASN A 130 15.42 12.78 6.12
C ASN A 130 14.24 11.96 6.65
N ILE A 131 13.42 11.44 5.72
CA ILE A 131 12.28 10.58 6.01
C ILE A 131 12.27 9.37 5.07
N GLY A 132 11.67 8.28 5.53
CA GLY A 132 11.49 7.05 4.77
C GLY A 132 12.76 6.26 4.51
N ALA A 133 12.62 5.17 3.80
CA ALA A 133 13.71 4.26 3.37
C ALA A 133 14.63 3.76 4.49
N ILE A 134 14.10 3.62 5.70
CA ILE A 134 14.84 3.12 6.88
C ILE A 134 14.92 1.59 6.82
N VAL A 135 13.81 0.94 6.48
CA VAL A 135 13.69 -0.53 6.40
C VAL A 135 13.75 -0.98 4.94
N ASP A 136 13.01 -0.34 4.05
CA ASP A 136 13.02 -0.66 2.62
C ASP A 136 13.59 0.50 1.79
N ASN A 137 14.89 0.45 1.56
CA ASN A 137 15.64 1.46 0.80
C ASN A 137 15.86 1.09 -0.67
N ARG A 138 15.19 0.05 -1.17
CA ARG A 138 15.35 -0.42 -2.55
C ARG A 138 14.75 0.53 -3.60
N PHE A 139 13.82 1.38 -3.18
CA PHE A 139 13.05 2.23 -4.07
C PHE A 139 13.15 3.71 -3.66
N SER A 140 13.90 4.48 -4.41
CA SER A 140 14.09 5.94 -4.29
C SER A 140 14.93 6.45 -3.10
N GLY A 141 15.34 5.62 -2.15
CA GLY A 141 16.12 6.05 -0.98
C GLY A 141 15.36 7.02 -0.06
N PRO A 142 16.04 7.62 0.95
CA PRO A 142 15.42 8.61 1.84
C PRO A 142 15.17 9.94 1.11
N ILE A 143 14.11 10.65 1.52
CA ILE A 143 13.77 11.99 1.03
C ILE A 143 14.17 13.03 2.08
N LEU A 144 14.85 14.09 1.67
CA LEU A 144 15.01 15.28 2.48
C LEU A 144 13.73 16.11 2.39
N LEU A 145 12.87 16.00 3.42
CA LEU A 145 11.64 16.77 3.51
C LEU A 145 11.91 18.07 4.28
N SER A 146 11.46 19.20 3.71
CA SER A 146 11.48 20.49 4.39
C SER A 146 10.11 21.17 4.30
N GLY A 147 9.71 21.88 5.37
CA GLY A 147 8.41 22.56 5.40
C GLY A 147 8.05 23.06 6.79
N ILE A 148 6.81 23.50 6.93
CA ILE A 148 6.27 24.06 8.18
C ILE A 148 5.53 22.96 8.94
N VAL A 149 5.82 22.81 10.23
CA VAL A 149 5.08 21.91 11.13
C VAL A 149 3.69 22.53 11.39
N THR A 150 2.64 21.82 10.99
CA THR A 150 1.26 22.31 11.15
C THR A 150 0.48 21.57 12.24
N ALA A 151 0.89 20.33 12.58
CA ALA A 151 0.30 19.57 13.69
C ALA A 151 1.34 18.63 14.31
N ILE A 152 1.18 18.37 15.60
CA ILE A 152 1.94 17.37 16.38
C ILE A 152 0.94 16.62 17.26
N LYS A 153 0.98 15.28 17.21
CA LYS A 153 0.21 14.41 18.09
C LYS A 153 1.14 13.36 18.69
N THR A 154 1.04 13.16 20.00
CA THR A 154 1.80 12.17 20.74
C THR A 154 0.90 11.11 21.37
N GLY A 155 1.45 9.93 21.66
CA GLY A 155 0.73 8.85 22.33
C GLY A 155 -0.15 8.00 21.42
N ASP A 156 0.05 8.06 20.10
CA ASP A 156 -0.61 7.13 19.18
C ASP A 156 -0.07 5.71 19.40
N ARG A 157 -0.97 4.74 19.39
CA ARG A 157 -0.63 3.34 19.68
C ARG A 157 0.39 2.75 18.68
N ASP A 158 0.25 3.08 17.40
CA ASP A 158 1.03 2.49 16.32
C ASP A 158 2.18 3.42 15.89
N ALA A 159 1.91 4.71 15.71
CA ALA A 159 2.89 5.71 15.29
C ALA A 159 3.78 6.25 16.41
N GLU A 160 3.33 6.19 17.68
CA GLU A 160 3.88 6.88 18.86
C GLU A 160 3.78 8.41 18.76
N VAL A 161 4.42 9.01 17.75
CA VAL A 161 4.33 10.44 17.44
C VAL A 161 4.00 10.61 15.98
N GLU A 162 3.12 11.56 15.71
CA GLU A 162 2.70 11.97 14.38
C GLU A 162 2.93 13.47 14.22
N VAL A 163 3.52 13.87 13.11
CA VAL A 163 3.77 15.29 12.77
C VAL A 163 3.29 15.53 11.35
N VAL A 164 2.58 16.62 11.14
CA VAL A 164 2.24 17.08 9.80
C VAL A 164 3.24 18.15 9.37
N VAL A 165 3.92 17.91 8.26
CA VAL A 165 4.81 18.89 7.64
C VAL A 165 4.18 19.34 6.33
N LYS A 166 3.87 20.64 6.23
CA LYS A 166 3.34 21.25 5.01
C LYS A 166 4.48 21.76 4.13
N THR A 167 4.51 21.29 2.88
CA THR A 167 5.43 21.75 1.84
C THR A 167 4.65 22.04 0.56
N GLY A 168 4.64 23.28 0.08
CA GLY A 168 3.74 23.71 -0.98
C GLY A 168 2.27 23.40 -0.63
N SER A 169 1.55 22.72 -1.52
CA SER A 169 0.17 22.28 -1.28
C SER A 169 0.04 20.87 -0.66
N VAL A 170 1.18 20.24 -0.29
CA VAL A 170 1.22 18.89 0.27
C VAL A 170 1.32 18.92 1.80
N ASN A 171 0.45 18.17 2.47
CA ASN A 171 0.58 17.84 3.88
C ASN A 171 1.13 16.42 4.01
N VAL A 172 2.38 16.29 4.45
CA VAL A 172 3.03 14.98 4.65
C VAL A 172 2.89 14.60 6.12
N ILE A 173 2.24 13.48 6.40
CA ILE A 173 2.18 12.92 7.74
C ILE A 173 3.44 12.08 7.97
N VAL A 174 4.29 12.57 8.86
CA VAL A 174 5.53 11.90 9.29
C VAL A 174 5.28 11.23 10.64
N THR A 175 5.74 9.99 10.79
CA THR A 175 5.48 9.18 11.98
C THR A 175 6.80 8.66 12.59
N SER A 176 6.83 8.41 13.90
CA SER A 176 7.99 7.76 14.53
C SER A 176 8.10 6.29 14.11
N LYS A 177 6.96 5.62 14.01
CA LYS A 177 6.84 4.22 13.55
C LYS A 177 5.79 4.11 12.45
N ARG A 178 5.83 3.01 11.69
CA ARG A 178 4.83 2.79 10.64
C ARG A 178 3.42 2.72 11.22
N LYS A 179 2.46 3.41 10.58
CA LYS A 179 1.05 3.39 10.92
C LYS A 179 0.20 3.31 9.66
N PRO A 180 -0.84 2.47 9.60
CA PRO A 180 -1.87 2.54 8.58
C PRO A 180 -2.87 3.67 8.91
N TYR A 181 -3.36 4.38 7.89
CA TYR A 181 -4.40 5.40 8.00
C TYR A 181 -5.68 4.85 7.40
N HIS A 182 -6.59 4.44 8.25
CA HIS A 182 -7.81 3.72 7.87
C HIS A 182 -9.10 4.49 8.14
N TYR A 183 -9.05 5.43 9.07
CA TYR A 183 -10.22 6.12 9.58
C TYR A 183 -10.10 7.63 9.38
N GLU A 184 -11.21 8.32 9.18
CA GLU A 184 -11.26 9.78 9.08
C GLU A 184 -10.65 10.44 10.32
N LYS A 185 -10.84 9.81 11.48
CA LYS A 185 -10.25 10.25 12.74
C LYS A 185 -8.72 10.27 12.73
N ASP A 186 -8.07 9.39 11.97
CA ASP A 186 -6.60 9.38 11.84
C ASP A 186 -6.07 10.69 11.24
N PHE A 187 -6.88 11.36 10.43
CA PHE A 187 -6.56 12.64 9.79
C PHE A 187 -7.03 13.83 10.62
N THR A 188 -8.26 13.77 11.13
CA THR A 188 -8.85 14.91 11.88
C THR A 188 -8.16 15.15 13.21
N ASP A 189 -7.63 14.13 13.86
CA ASP A 189 -6.77 14.26 15.05
C ASP A 189 -5.48 15.06 14.77
N LEU A 190 -5.10 15.21 13.50
CA LEU A 190 -3.96 16.00 13.03
C LEU A 190 -4.38 17.34 12.38
N ASN A 191 -5.62 17.78 12.63
CA ASN A 191 -6.22 18.97 12.01
C ASN A 191 -6.23 18.94 10.47
N LEU A 192 -6.29 17.74 9.88
CA LEU A 192 -6.46 17.55 8.45
C LEU A 192 -7.90 17.12 8.14
N ASN A 193 -8.49 17.72 7.11
CA ASN A 193 -9.81 17.31 6.64
C ASN A 193 -9.69 16.54 5.31
N PRO A 194 -9.71 15.19 5.32
CA PRO A 194 -9.58 14.42 4.11
C PRO A 194 -10.75 14.63 3.13
N ARG A 195 -11.96 15.02 3.61
CA ARG A 195 -13.12 15.24 2.74
C ARG A 195 -13.02 16.51 1.90
N ASP A 196 -12.33 17.53 2.42
CA ASP A 196 -12.14 18.82 1.72
C ASP A 196 -10.79 18.89 0.98
N THR A 197 -10.04 17.80 0.98
CA THR A 197 -8.75 17.69 0.29
C THR A 197 -8.95 17.18 -1.14
N ASP A 198 -8.21 17.73 -2.11
CA ASP A 198 -8.31 17.28 -3.49
C ASP A 198 -7.85 15.84 -3.66
N ILE A 199 -6.70 15.49 -3.05
CA ILE A 199 -6.06 14.18 -3.22
C ILE A 199 -5.64 13.63 -1.86
N VAL A 200 -5.99 12.38 -1.58
CA VAL A 200 -5.54 11.66 -0.38
C VAL A 200 -4.79 10.40 -0.81
N VAL A 201 -3.52 10.29 -0.44
CA VAL A 201 -2.70 9.10 -0.70
C VAL A 201 -2.58 8.29 0.59
N VAL A 202 -2.97 7.02 0.54
CA VAL A 202 -2.91 6.08 1.67
C VAL A 202 -2.17 4.81 1.27
N LYS A 203 -1.31 4.31 2.15
CA LYS A 203 -0.59 3.05 1.95
C LYS A 203 -1.49 1.86 2.31
N ILE A 204 -2.30 1.47 1.37
CA ILE A 204 -3.31 0.41 1.53
C ILE A 204 -3.54 -0.30 0.19
N GLY A 205 -4.04 -1.55 0.25
CA GLY A 205 -4.53 -2.24 -0.95
C GLY A 205 -5.95 -1.78 -1.27
N TYR A 206 -6.94 -2.47 -0.69
CA TYR A 206 -8.35 -2.09 -0.81
C TYR A 206 -8.70 -1.06 0.26
N LEU A 207 -9.54 -0.08 -0.10
CA LEU A 207 -10.03 0.86 0.88
C LEU A 207 -10.89 0.14 1.92
N VAL A 208 -10.66 0.46 3.19
CA VAL A 208 -11.59 0.09 4.26
C VAL A 208 -12.91 0.84 4.08
N PRO A 209 -14.04 0.36 4.65
CA PRO A 209 -15.37 0.95 4.40
C PRO A 209 -15.42 2.45 4.57
N GLU A 210 -14.83 3.00 5.62
CA GLU A 210 -14.88 4.44 5.91
C GLU A 210 -14.15 5.28 4.85
N LEU A 211 -12.95 4.86 4.41
CA LEU A 211 -12.25 5.51 3.30
C LEU A 211 -13.02 5.36 1.97
N TYR A 212 -13.62 4.18 1.78
CA TYR A 212 -14.43 3.93 0.59
C TYR A 212 -15.66 4.84 0.53
N ASP A 213 -16.33 5.06 1.66
CA ASP A 213 -17.54 5.87 1.74
C ASP A 213 -17.26 7.37 1.56
N MET A 214 -16.08 7.86 2.00
CA MET A 214 -15.74 9.28 1.87
C MET A 214 -15.15 9.64 0.50
N ARG A 215 -14.77 8.67 -0.35
CA ARG A 215 -14.13 8.97 -1.64
C ARG A 215 -15.07 9.66 -2.63
N GLY A 216 -14.57 10.66 -3.32
CA GLY A 216 -15.19 11.14 -4.56
C GLY A 216 -14.86 10.23 -5.73
N ASP A 217 -13.59 9.77 -5.81
CA ASP A 217 -13.11 8.75 -6.74
C ASP A 217 -11.94 7.98 -6.12
N TRP A 218 -11.53 6.87 -6.74
CA TRP A 218 -10.48 6.01 -6.22
C TRP A 218 -9.74 5.27 -7.31
N ILE A 219 -8.41 5.20 -7.17
CA ILE A 219 -7.54 4.40 -8.01
C ILE A 219 -6.49 3.64 -7.19
N MET A 220 -6.13 2.45 -7.64
CA MET A 220 -5.11 1.61 -7.04
C MET A 220 -3.80 1.79 -7.80
N ALA A 221 -2.84 2.48 -7.21
CA ALA A 221 -1.51 2.66 -7.78
C ALA A 221 -0.65 1.42 -7.53
N LEU A 222 -0.23 0.75 -8.59
CA LEU A 222 0.68 -0.40 -8.53
C LEU A 222 2.11 0.09 -8.29
N THR A 223 2.39 0.45 -7.05
CA THR A 223 3.67 0.98 -6.60
C THR A 223 4.68 -0.13 -6.29
N PRO A 224 5.98 0.12 -6.38
CA PRO A 224 6.98 -0.80 -5.88
C PRO A 224 6.97 -0.84 -4.35
N GLY A 225 7.36 -1.99 -3.77
CA GLY A 225 7.46 -2.16 -2.33
C GLY A 225 7.51 -3.62 -1.89
N GLY A 226 7.46 -3.85 -0.58
CA GLY A 226 7.53 -5.18 0.01
C GLY A 226 6.32 -6.06 -0.32
N VAL A 227 5.20 -5.46 -0.73
CA VAL A 227 3.94 -6.14 -1.09
C VAL A 227 3.45 -5.72 -2.48
N ASP A 228 4.37 -5.48 -3.39
CA ASP A 228 4.10 -5.10 -4.77
C ASP A 228 3.10 -6.06 -5.43
N GLN A 229 2.02 -5.50 -5.99
CA GLN A 229 0.94 -6.25 -6.61
C GLN A 229 1.10 -6.43 -8.13
N ASP A 230 2.09 -5.79 -8.74
CA ASP A 230 2.46 -6.09 -10.13
C ASP A 230 3.32 -7.35 -10.17
N LEU A 231 2.66 -8.51 -10.16
CA LEU A 231 3.32 -9.80 -10.13
C LEU A 231 4.27 -10.05 -11.32
N LYS A 232 4.07 -9.35 -12.44
CA LYS A 232 4.94 -9.49 -13.62
C LYS A 232 6.23 -8.71 -13.47
N ARG A 233 6.23 -7.63 -12.68
CA ARG A 233 7.42 -6.81 -12.38
C ARG A 233 8.35 -7.48 -11.37
N LEU A 234 7.84 -8.40 -10.55
CA LEU A 234 8.63 -9.07 -9.53
C LEU A 234 9.68 -9.98 -10.15
N ASP A 235 10.94 -9.77 -9.78
CA ASP A 235 12.10 -10.52 -10.27
C ASP A 235 12.25 -11.85 -9.52
N TYR A 236 11.39 -12.82 -9.86
CA TYR A 236 11.40 -14.15 -9.25
C TYR A 236 12.65 -14.94 -9.65
N LYS A 237 13.41 -15.43 -8.67
CA LYS A 237 14.66 -16.22 -8.90
C LYS A 237 14.48 -17.71 -8.66
N ARG A 238 13.49 -18.14 -7.87
CA ARG A 238 13.40 -19.52 -7.35
C ARG A 238 12.06 -20.21 -7.62
N ILE A 239 11.16 -19.56 -8.35
CA ILE A 239 9.87 -20.18 -8.67
C ILE A 239 10.04 -21.26 -9.73
N LYS A 240 9.24 -22.32 -9.61
CA LYS A 240 9.15 -23.35 -10.66
C LYS A 240 8.27 -22.84 -11.80
N ARG A 241 8.81 -22.86 -13.01
CA ARG A 241 8.08 -22.52 -14.24
C ARG A 241 7.58 -23.79 -14.95
N PRO A 242 6.47 -23.74 -15.71
CA PRO A 242 5.62 -22.58 -15.93
C PRO A 242 4.74 -22.24 -14.73
N MET A 243 4.39 -20.95 -14.59
CA MET A 243 3.50 -20.44 -13.53
C MET A 243 2.65 -19.28 -14.03
N PHE A 244 1.34 -19.33 -13.82
CA PHE A 244 0.45 -18.19 -14.08
C PHE A 244 0.62 -17.11 -13.00
N PRO A 245 0.62 -15.80 -13.32
CA PRO A 245 0.38 -15.18 -14.63
C PRO A 245 1.65 -14.92 -15.48
N LEU A 246 2.81 -15.42 -15.08
CA LEU A 246 4.07 -15.20 -15.81
C LEU A 246 4.11 -15.97 -17.13
N ASP A 247 3.47 -17.14 -17.15
CA ASP A 247 3.32 -18.01 -18.32
C ASP A 247 1.83 -18.15 -18.65
N PRO A 248 1.23 -17.18 -19.36
CA PRO A 248 -0.22 -17.14 -19.56
C PRO A 248 -0.77 -18.31 -20.39
N GLU A 249 0.06 -18.90 -21.23
CA GLU A 249 -0.30 -20.01 -22.13
C GLU A 249 0.11 -21.39 -21.57
N MET A 250 0.43 -21.47 -20.29
CA MET A 250 0.74 -22.77 -19.67
C MET A 250 -0.45 -23.72 -19.75
N SER A 251 -0.15 -25.01 -19.95
CA SER A 251 -1.14 -26.08 -19.91
C SER A 251 -1.73 -26.26 -18.50
N GLU A 252 -2.90 -26.90 -18.43
CA GLU A 252 -3.51 -27.24 -17.15
C GLU A 252 -2.56 -28.12 -16.32
N PRO A 253 -2.28 -27.74 -15.05
CA PRO A 253 -1.48 -28.58 -14.17
C PRO A 253 -2.27 -29.79 -13.71
N ASN A 254 -1.58 -30.78 -13.12
CA ASN A 254 -2.27 -31.87 -12.42
C ASN A 254 -3.02 -31.29 -11.19
N LEU A 255 -4.35 -31.36 -11.23
CA LEU A 255 -5.25 -30.88 -10.19
C LEU A 255 -5.77 -32.00 -9.26
N SER A 256 -5.26 -33.23 -9.40
CA SER A 256 -5.67 -34.37 -8.54
C SER A 256 -5.38 -34.07 -7.08
N ALA A 257 -6.34 -34.38 -6.23
CA ALA A 257 -6.20 -34.25 -4.79
C ALA A 257 -5.15 -35.22 -4.23
N ARG A 258 -4.46 -34.76 -3.19
CA ARG A 258 -3.53 -35.61 -2.42
C ARG A 258 -4.01 -35.69 -0.98
N LEU A 259 -4.31 -36.89 -0.55
CA LEU A 259 -4.63 -37.14 0.87
C LEU A 259 -3.38 -36.94 1.73
N ILE A 260 -3.54 -36.20 2.81
CA ILE A 260 -2.56 -36.06 3.87
C ILE A 260 -3.19 -36.66 5.12
N GLU A 261 -2.73 -37.86 5.48
CA GLU A 261 -3.18 -38.52 6.69
C GLU A 261 -2.62 -37.80 7.93
N ILE A 262 -3.44 -37.73 8.98
CA ILE A 262 -2.99 -37.26 10.28
C ILE A 262 -2.08 -38.35 10.85
N SER A 263 -0.79 -38.11 10.95
CA SER A 263 0.10 -39.00 11.69
C SER A 263 -0.23 -38.84 13.19
N ASN A 264 -0.88 -39.82 13.76
CA ASN A 264 -0.95 -39.96 15.20
C ASN A 264 0.48 -40.12 15.75
N LYS A 265 1.05 -39.02 16.28
CA LYS A 265 2.23 -39.07 17.13
C LYS A 265 1.82 -39.11 18.58
#